data_e45e36e3bbeb8242af3e95b9dbf090ba
#
_entry.id   e45e36e3bbeb8242af3e95b9dbf090ba
#
_cell.length_a   1.000
_cell.length_b   1.000
_cell.length_c   1.000
_cell.angle_alpha   90.00
_cell.angle_beta   90.00
_cell.angle_gamma   90.00
#
_symmetry.space_group_name_H-M   'P 1'
#
loop_
_entity.id
_entity.type
_entity.pdbx_description
1 polymer ?
#
loop_
_entity_poly.entity_id
_entity_poly.type
_entity_poly.pdbx_seq_one_letter_code
_entity_poly.pdbx_strand_id
1 'polypeptide(L)'
;VFTLRKARERGHVLEGLAVALANIDEFIAIIRNAPTPPVAKAELMTRRWDSKLVREMLTRTRADGGAVNADDYRPDGLEKEFGMGGDGLYRLSDTQAQEILQMRLQRLTGLEQDKIVVEYKEVMSEIEDLLDILAKPERVSVIIGEELGELRQEFGQTKIGARRSHIENNAQDRATEDLITPTDMVVTLSHSGYIKSQPLSEYRAQKRGGRGKQATATKEDDWIDQLFIANTHDYILCFSNRGRLYWLKVWEVPAGSRGSRGRPIVNMFPLQEGEKINVVLPLTGDKRSFPADHYVFMATSMGTVKKTSLDEFSNPRKAGIIAVDLDEGDFLIGAALTDGQHDVMLFSDGGKAVRFDENDVRPMGRNARGVRGMMRSEEHTSELQ
;
A
#
# COMPACT_ATOMS: atom_id res chain seq x y z
N VAL A 1 -23.46 15.32 4.44
CA VAL A 1 -22.84 16.25 5.40
C VAL A 1 -22.68 17.65 4.81
N PHE A 2 -22.02 17.79 3.66
CA PHE A 2 -21.81 19.10 3.01
C PHE A 2 -23.11 19.81 2.67
N THR A 3 -24.05 19.10 2.03
CA THR A 3 -25.39 19.62 1.66
C THR A 3 -26.16 20.02 2.91
N LEU A 4 -26.16 19.18 3.95
CA LEU A 4 -26.82 19.48 5.22
C LEU A 4 -26.31 20.78 5.86
N ARG A 5 -24.99 20.99 5.88
CA ARG A 5 -24.41 22.23 6.39
C ARG A 5 -24.89 23.44 5.60
N LYS A 6 -24.92 23.37 4.27
CA LYS A 6 -25.44 24.47 3.43
C LYS A 6 -26.91 24.72 3.63
N ALA A 7 -27.71 23.66 3.76
CA ALA A 7 -29.14 23.79 4.03
C ALA A 7 -29.41 24.46 5.41
N ARG A 8 -28.67 24.10 6.44
CA ARG A 8 -28.72 24.74 7.75
C ARG A 8 -28.33 26.24 7.70
N GLU A 9 -27.22 26.56 7.00
CA GLU A 9 -26.79 27.95 6.76
C GLU A 9 -27.87 28.75 6.05
N ARG A 10 -28.53 28.15 5.02
CA ARG A 10 -29.61 28.81 4.27
C ARG A 10 -30.87 28.99 5.13
N GLY A 11 -31.28 27.98 5.88
CA GLY A 11 -32.41 28.06 6.80
C GLY A 11 -32.23 29.17 7.83
N HIS A 12 -31.04 29.28 8.41
CA HIS A 12 -30.70 30.33 9.37
C HIS A 12 -30.77 31.74 8.75
N VAL A 13 -30.32 31.94 7.52
CA VAL A 13 -30.46 33.21 6.83
C VAL A 13 -31.94 33.56 6.59
N LEU A 14 -32.76 32.58 6.17
CA LEU A 14 -34.19 32.80 5.94
C LEU A 14 -34.95 33.16 7.23
N GLU A 15 -34.59 32.59 8.37
CA GLU A 15 -35.11 33.00 9.69
C GLU A 15 -34.82 34.48 9.97
N GLY A 16 -33.57 34.93 9.77
CA GLY A 16 -33.20 36.33 9.93
C GLY A 16 -33.95 37.27 9.00
N LEU A 17 -34.16 36.87 7.75
CA LEU A 17 -34.98 37.64 6.80
C LEU A 17 -36.42 37.72 7.20
N ALA A 18 -37.02 36.64 7.73
CA ALA A 18 -38.39 36.63 8.25
C ALA A 18 -38.56 37.54 9.47
N VAL A 19 -37.56 37.58 10.38
CA VAL A 19 -37.53 38.55 11.49
C VAL A 19 -37.50 39.98 10.98
N ALA A 20 -36.66 40.26 9.99
CA ALA A 20 -36.53 41.61 9.42
C ALA A 20 -37.83 42.07 8.74
N LEU A 21 -38.50 41.19 8.01
CA LEU A 21 -39.78 41.50 7.35
C LEU A 21 -40.90 41.71 8.34
N ALA A 22 -40.93 40.97 9.44
CA ALA A 22 -41.94 41.15 10.49
C ALA A 22 -41.77 42.47 11.26
N ASN A 23 -40.56 43.06 11.26
CA ASN A 23 -40.26 44.29 12.00
C ASN A 23 -39.66 45.36 11.06
N ILE A 24 -40.16 45.43 9.82
CA ILE A 24 -39.52 46.18 8.73
C ILE A 24 -39.35 47.67 9.03
N ASP A 25 -40.33 48.31 9.65
CA ASP A 25 -40.30 49.73 9.97
C ASP A 25 -39.16 50.08 10.94
N GLU A 26 -38.97 49.23 11.96
CA GLU A 26 -37.90 49.41 12.91
C GLU A 26 -36.52 49.19 12.29
N PHE A 27 -36.38 48.17 11.43
CA PHE A 27 -35.15 47.91 10.69
C PHE A 27 -34.79 49.10 9.78
N ILE A 28 -35.73 49.62 9.03
CA ILE A 28 -35.52 50.80 8.17
C ILE A 28 -35.12 52.00 9.03
N ALA A 29 -35.75 52.24 10.18
CA ALA A 29 -35.39 53.33 11.08
C ALA A 29 -33.94 53.22 11.58
N ILE A 30 -33.51 52.02 12.01
CA ILE A 30 -32.11 51.77 12.47
C ILE A 30 -31.13 52.00 11.32
N ILE A 31 -31.34 51.40 10.16
CA ILE A 31 -30.45 51.52 9.02
C ILE A 31 -30.32 52.97 8.58
N ARG A 32 -31.41 53.72 8.58
CA ARG A 32 -31.45 55.13 8.14
C ARG A 32 -30.76 56.06 9.12
N ASN A 33 -30.82 55.79 10.41
CA ASN A 33 -30.28 56.65 11.46
C ASN A 33 -28.80 56.28 11.78
N ALA A 34 -28.32 55.12 11.39
CA ALA A 34 -26.95 54.71 11.62
C ALA A 34 -25.97 55.46 10.72
N PRO A 35 -24.86 55.99 11.27
CA PRO A 35 -23.86 56.77 10.51
C PRO A 35 -23.06 55.91 9.54
N THR A 36 -22.92 54.62 9.78
CA THR A 36 -22.18 53.68 8.97
C THR A 36 -22.81 52.29 9.00
N PRO A 37 -22.66 51.44 7.92
CA PRO A 37 -23.19 50.10 7.89
C PRO A 37 -22.74 49.19 9.07
N PRO A 38 -21.46 49.22 9.52
CA PRO A 38 -21.03 48.48 10.72
C PRO A 38 -21.77 48.86 12.00
N VAL A 39 -22.13 50.13 12.16
CA VAL A 39 -22.88 50.59 13.33
C VAL A 39 -24.34 50.09 13.25
N ALA A 40 -24.96 50.16 12.07
CA ALA A 40 -26.27 49.57 11.86
C ALA A 40 -26.27 48.06 12.17
N LYS A 41 -25.28 47.34 11.70
CA LYS A 41 -25.13 45.91 11.97
C LYS A 41 -25.05 45.58 13.45
N ALA A 42 -24.20 46.30 14.19
CA ALA A 42 -24.03 46.12 15.62
C ALA A 42 -25.33 46.39 16.38
N GLU A 43 -26.07 47.43 15.99
CA GLU A 43 -27.37 47.77 16.62
C GLU A 43 -28.43 46.71 16.35
N LEU A 44 -28.51 46.20 15.12
CA LEU A 44 -29.42 45.09 14.76
C LEU A 44 -29.14 43.82 15.56
N MET A 45 -27.88 43.47 15.80
CA MET A 45 -27.49 42.30 16.57
C MET A 45 -27.69 42.46 18.08
N THR A 46 -27.62 43.71 18.61
CA THR A 46 -27.74 43.98 20.05
C THR A 46 -29.22 43.92 20.51
N ARG A 47 -30.15 44.29 19.58
CA ARG A 47 -31.57 44.25 19.89
C ARG A 47 -32.13 42.85 19.90
N ARG A 48 -33.24 42.67 20.61
CA ARG A 48 -34.06 41.46 20.61
C ARG A 48 -35.37 41.75 19.88
N TRP A 49 -35.68 40.86 18.94
CA TRP A 49 -36.78 41.07 18.01
C TRP A 49 -37.96 40.17 18.31
N ASP A 50 -39.18 40.72 18.38
CA ASP A 50 -40.39 39.92 18.45
C ASP A 50 -40.83 39.56 17.02
N SER A 51 -41.08 38.26 16.77
CA SER A 51 -41.59 37.80 15.49
C SER A 51 -42.52 36.61 15.71
N LYS A 52 -43.81 36.90 15.61
CA LYS A 52 -44.85 35.86 15.64
C LYS A 52 -44.67 34.87 14.50
N LEU A 53 -44.30 35.37 13.31
CA LEU A 53 -44.05 34.55 12.12
C LEU A 53 -42.92 33.55 12.37
N VAL A 54 -41.79 34.00 12.91
CA VAL A 54 -40.64 33.13 13.19
C VAL A 54 -40.98 32.12 14.30
N ARG A 55 -41.72 32.52 15.32
CA ARG A 55 -42.25 31.59 16.33
C ARG A 55 -43.09 30.48 15.70
N GLU A 56 -44.02 30.83 14.82
CA GLU A 56 -44.82 29.84 14.07
C GLU A 56 -43.98 28.97 13.14
N MET A 57 -42.96 29.53 12.50
CA MET A 57 -42.02 28.81 11.67
C MET A 57 -41.14 27.81 12.46
N LEU A 58 -40.77 28.18 13.71
CA LEU A 58 -39.92 27.33 14.57
C LEU A 58 -40.76 26.35 15.43
N THR A 59 -42.07 26.58 15.61
CA THR A 59 -42.94 25.66 16.33
C THR A 59 -43.31 24.49 15.42
N ARG A 60 -42.49 23.43 15.46
CA ARG A 60 -42.64 22.29 14.56
C ARG A 60 -42.72 20.98 15.31
N THR A 61 -43.57 20.14 14.81
CA THR A 61 -43.58 18.72 15.05
C THR A 61 -43.06 17.99 13.81
N ARG A 62 -42.23 16.97 14.01
CA ARG A 62 -41.85 16.05 12.93
C ARG A 62 -43.11 15.40 12.35
N ALA A 63 -43.02 14.93 11.09
CA ALA A 63 -44.12 14.21 10.44
C ALA A 63 -44.57 12.95 11.23
N ASP A 64 -43.71 12.41 12.10
CA ASP A 64 -43.97 11.31 13.02
C ASP A 64 -44.54 11.74 14.38
N GLY A 65 -44.80 13.04 14.58
CA GLY A 65 -45.36 13.61 15.83
C GLY A 65 -44.33 13.85 16.93
N GLY A 66 -43.05 13.63 16.68
CA GLY A 66 -41.93 13.88 17.62
C GLY A 66 -41.59 15.37 17.72
N ALA A 67 -41.12 15.83 18.92
CA ALA A 67 -40.58 17.17 19.08
C ALA A 67 -39.30 17.34 18.27
N VAL A 68 -39.20 18.40 17.49
CA VAL A 68 -38.01 18.75 16.71
C VAL A 68 -36.96 19.33 17.67
N ASN A 69 -35.77 18.75 17.64
CA ASN A 69 -34.66 19.35 18.37
C ASN A 69 -34.15 20.57 17.57
N ALA A 70 -34.26 21.75 18.15
CA ALA A 70 -33.83 23.00 17.50
C ALA A 70 -32.33 22.97 17.10
N ASP A 71 -31.49 22.23 17.82
CA ASP A 71 -30.07 22.10 17.49
C ASP A 71 -29.79 21.33 16.19
N ASP A 72 -30.73 20.46 15.76
CA ASP A 72 -30.60 19.70 14.51
C ASP A 72 -30.67 20.60 13.26
N TYR A 73 -31.26 21.76 13.38
CA TYR A 73 -31.47 22.73 12.28
C TYR A 73 -30.52 23.94 12.33
N ARG A 74 -29.76 24.08 13.39
CA ARG A 74 -28.80 25.18 13.55
C ARG A 74 -27.56 24.94 12.72
N PRO A 75 -26.94 26.02 12.17
CA PRO A 75 -25.60 25.93 11.59
C PRO A 75 -24.57 25.44 12.62
N ASP A 76 -23.63 24.62 12.13
CA ASP A 76 -22.55 24.13 12.98
C ASP A 76 -21.68 25.31 13.47
N GLY A 77 -21.42 25.37 14.79
CA GLY A 77 -20.60 26.42 15.41
C GLY A 77 -21.33 27.72 15.72
N LEU A 78 -22.64 27.82 15.47
CA LEU A 78 -23.42 29.01 15.87
C LEU A 78 -23.57 29.05 17.39
N GLU A 79 -23.16 30.17 18.04
CA GLU A 79 -23.27 30.37 19.47
C GLU A 79 -24.75 30.32 19.94
N LYS A 80 -24.98 29.70 21.11
CA LYS A 80 -26.32 29.45 21.63
C LYS A 80 -27.15 30.73 21.90
N GLU A 81 -26.50 31.86 22.03
CA GLU A 81 -27.12 33.15 22.28
C GLU A 81 -27.89 33.73 21.08
N PHE A 82 -27.59 33.28 19.84
CA PHE A 82 -28.24 33.71 18.63
C PHE A 82 -29.47 32.82 18.32
N GLY A 83 -30.47 33.37 17.65
CA GLY A 83 -31.71 32.68 17.36
C GLY A 83 -32.79 32.98 18.39
N MET A 84 -33.79 32.09 18.51
CA MET A 84 -34.90 32.24 19.45
C MET A 84 -34.46 31.98 20.88
N GLY A 85 -34.58 32.98 21.75
CA GLY A 85 -34.30 32.86 23.18
C GLY A 85 -35.43 32.19 23.95
N GLY A 86 -35.19 31.78 25.19
CA GLY A 86 -36.19 31.24 26.10
C GLY A 86 -37.27 32.25 26.50
N ASP A 87 -37.06 33.54 26.25
CA ASP A 87 -37.97 34.66 26.43
C ASP A 87 -38.91 34.88 25.22
N GLY A 88 -38.78 34.06 24.17
CA GLY A 88 -39.56 34.14 22.94
C GLY A 88 -39.14 35.28 22.01
N LEU A 89 -38.03 35.93 22.29
CA LEU A 89 -37.44 36.96 21.44
C LEU A 89 -36.28 36.39 20.60
N TYR A 90 -36.10 36.90 19.38
CA TYR A 90 -35.08 36.46 18.45
C TYR A 90 -33.86 37.38 18.49
N ARG A 91 -32.67 36.81 18.53
CA ARG A 91 -31.41 37.55 18.44
C ARG A 91 -30.72 37.20 17.12
N LEU A 92 -30.38 38.21 16.34
CA LEU A 92 -29.74 38.07 15.04
C LEU A 92 -28.27 37.74 15.16
N SER A 93 -27.78 36.82 14.34
CA SER A 93 -26.37 36.56 14.18
C SER A 93 -25.67 37.54 13.22
N ASP A 94 -24.36 37.54 13.21
CA ASP A 94 -23.55 38.36 12.31
C ASP A 94 -23.90 38.12 10.84
N THR A 95 -24.03 36.85 10.44
CA THR A 95 -24.39 36.46 9.07
C THR A 95 -25.79 36.96 8.69
N GLN A 96 -26.78 36.80 9.58
CA GLN A 96 -28.13 37.29 9.33
C GLN A 96 -28.15 38.80 9.18
N ALA A 97 -27.53 39.54 10.08
CA ALA A 97 -27.46 41.00 10.02
C ALA A 97 -26.78 41.49 8.73
N GLN A 98 -25.74 40.78 8.26
CA GLN A 98 -25.09 41.08 6.99
C GLN A 98 -26.01 40.90 5.80
N GLU A 99 -26.73 39.78 5.72
CA GLU A 99 -27.67 39.49 4.65
C GLU A 99 -28.85 40.44 4.62
N ILE A 100 -29.35 40.87 5.78
CA ILE A 100 -30.38 41.87 5.91
C ILE A 100 -29.92 43.23 5.34
N LEU A 101 -28.73 43.67 5.65
CA LEU A 101 -28.16 44.91 5.14
C LEU A 101 -27.90 44.89 3.62
N GLN A 102 -27.70 43.72 3.03
CA GLN A 102 -27.53 43.53 1.60
C GLN A 102 -28.86 43.36 0.86
N MET A 103 -29.98 43.26 1.58
CA MET A 103 -31.29 43.01 1.00
C MET A 103 -31.76 44.19 0.12
N ARG A 104 -32.17 43.86 -1.08
CA ARG A 104 -32.75 44.86 -2.00
C ARG A 104 -34.17 45.25 -1.62
N LEU A 105 -34.50 46.55 -1.79
CA LEU A 105 -35.84 47.07 -1.46
C LEU A 105 -36.98 46.32 -2.14
N GLN A 106 -36.77 45.71 -3.30
CA GLN A 106 -37.72 44.90 -4.02
C GLN A 106 -38.20 43.68 -3.22
N ARG A 107 -37.40 43.16 -2.28
CA ARG A 107 -37.72 42.01 -1.41
C ARG A 107 -38.61 42.37 -0.20
N LEU A 108 -38.95 43.63 -0.05
CA LEU A 108 -39.80 44.11 1.07
C LEU A 108 -41.31 44.03 0.78
N THR A 109 -41.69 43.49 -0.37
CA THR A 109 -43.12 43.37 -0.75
C THR A 109 -43.76 42.14 -0.09
N GLY A 110 -45.08 42.20 0.16
CA GLY A 110 -45.83 41.10 0.79
C GLY A 110 -45.71 39.76 0.04
N LEU A 111 -45.61 39.79 -1.30
CA LEU A 111 -45.41 38.59 -2.12
C LEU A 111 -44.02 37.92 -1.85
N GLU A 112 -43.04 38.66 -1.45
CA GLU A 112 -41.72 38.11 -1.11
C GLU A 112 -41.71 37.49 0.30
N GLN A 113 -42.56 37.96 1.25
CA GLN A 113 -42.75 37.31 2.54
C GLN A 113 -43.25 35.88 2.38
N ASP A 114 -44.25 35.68 1.52
CA ASP A 114 -44.80 34.36 1.25
C ASP A 114 -43.75 33.44 0.61
N LYS A 115 -42.92 33.96 -0.29
CA LYS A 115 -41.80 33.19 -0.90
C LYS A 115 -40.79 32.75 0.14
N ILE A 116 -40.39 33.62 1.06
CA ILE A 116 -39.45 33.26 2.14
C ILE A 116 -40.00 32.14 3.02
N VAL A 117 -41.30 32.20 3.32
CA VAL A 117 -41.97 31.14 4.11
C VAL A 117 -42.01 29.82 3.34
N VAL A 118 -42.26 29.85 2.05
CA VAL A 118 -42.25 28.63 1.20
C VAL A 118 -40.84 28.07 1.11
N GLU A 119 -39.87 28.90 0.75
CA GLU A 119 -38.46 28.47 0.64
C GLU A 119 -37.96 27.90 1.98
N TYR A 120 -38.29 28.52 3.09
CA TYR A 120 -37.94 28.02 4.40
C TYR A 120 -38.49 26.62 4.67
N LYS A 121 -39.79 26.37 4.30
CA LYS A 121 -40.39 25.05 4.44
C LYS A 121 -39.68 24.00 3.58
N GLU A 122 -39.28 24.35 2.36
CA GLU A 122 -38.55 23.47 1.45
C GLU A 122 -37.17 23.11 2.03
N VAL A 123 -36.42 24.11 2.48
CA VAL A 123 -35.10 23.90 3.10
C VAL A 123 -35.21 23.04 4.36
N MET A 124 -36.27 23.22 5.13
CA MET A 124 -36.44 22.39 6.34
C MET A 124 -36.79 20.94 6.02
N SER A 125 -37.62 20.72 5.00
CA SER A 125 -37.87 19.36 4.51
C SER A 125 -36.61 18.68 3.98
N GLU A 126 -35.76 19.47 3.30
CA GLU A 126 -34.46 18.98 2.85
C GLU A 126 -33.55 18.59 4.03
N ILE A 127 -33.50 19.42 5.08
CA ILE A 127 -32.70 19.11 6.29
C ILE A 127 -33.23 17.82 6.95
N GLU A 128 -34.53 17.65 7.08
CA GLU A 128 -35.15 16.44 7.65
C GLU A 128 -34.76 15.19 6.86
N ASP A 129 -34.85 15.24 5.54
CA ASP A 129 -34.47 14.13 4.66
C ASP A 129 -32.99 13.81 4.77
N LEU A 130 -32.12 14.82 4.75
CA LEU A 130 -30.67 14.66 4.89
C LEU A 130 -30.26 14.08 6.26
N LEU A 131 -30.97 14.46 7.33
CA LEU A 131 -30.76 13.89 8.67
C LEU A 131 -31.21 12.42 8.72
N ASP A 132 -32.34 12.09 8.11
CA ASP A 132 -32.83 10.71 8.02
C ASP A 132 -31.89 9.81 7.21
N ILE A 133 -31.36 10.33 6.10
CA ILE A 133 -30.33 9.64 5.30
C ILE A 133 -29.07 9.34 6.15
N LEU A 134 -28.61 10.33 6.93
CA LEU A 134 -27.42 10.17 7.76
C LEU A 134 -27.65 9.23 8.95
N ALA A 135 -28.89 9.14 9.46
CA ALA A 135 -29.28 8.27 10.56
C ALA A 135 -29.45 6.80 10.13
N LYS A 136 -29.77 6.53 8.85
CA LYS A 136 -30.11 5.20 8.33
C LYS A 136 -29.12 4.76 7.23
N PRO A 137 -28.13 3.92 7.54
CA PRO A 137 -27.18 3.40 6.53
C PRO A 137 -27.85 2.71 5.33
N GLU A 138 -29.02 2.12 5.55
CA GLU A 138 -29.80 1.46 4.51
C GLU A 138 -30.27 2.45 3.44
N ARG A 139 -30.68 3.67 3.82
CA ARG A 139 -31.05 4.73 2.86
C ARG A 139 -29.86 5.17 2.01
N VAL A 140 -28.67 5.24 2.60
CA VAL A 140 -27.44 5.56 1.85
C VAL A 140 -27.19 4.51 0.76
N SER A 141 -27.38 3.22 1.08
CA SER A 141 -27.24 2.13 0.11
C SER A 141 -28.26 2.20 -1.02
N VAL A 142 -29.50 2.61 -0.71
CA VAL A 142 -30.55 2.80 -1.73
C VAL A 142 -30.18 3.94 -2.69
N ILE A 143 -29.77 5.09 -2.16
CA ILE A 143 -29.35 6.24 -2.97
C ILE A 143 -28.16 5.90 -3.88
N ILE A 144 -27.16 5.20 -3.36
CA ILE A 144 -26.03 4.72 -4.17
C ILE A 144 -26.52 3.80 -5.29
N GLY A 145 -27.50 2.93 -4.99
CA GLY A 145 -28.08 2.02 -5.98
C GLY A 145 -28.83 2.78 -7.09
N GLU A 146 -29.55 3.84 -6.73
CA GLU A 146 -30.28 4.70 -7.66
C GLU A 146 -29.31 5.48 -8.57
N GLU A 147 -28.30 6.15 -8.00
CA GLU A 147 -27.28 6.89 -8.75
C GLU A 147 -26.51 5.97 -9.71
N LEU A 148 -26.12 4.78 -9.26
CA LEU A 148 -25.48 3.78 -10.13
C LEU A 148 -26.43 3.26 -11.20
N GLY A 149 -27.73 3.19 -10.89
CA GLY A 149 -28.79 2.83 -11.85
C GLY A 149 -28.91 3.86 -12.98
N GLU A 150 -28.89 5.13 -12.66
CA GLU A 150 -28.89 6.24 -13.63
C GLU A 150 -27.66 6.20 -14.53
N LEU A 151 -26.46 6.05 -13.93
CA LEU A 151 -25.20 5.90 -14.69
C LEU A 151 -25.24 4.68 -15.61
N ARG A 152 -25.85 3.57 -15.16
CA ARG A 152 -26.01 2.37 -15.98
C ARG A 152 -26.96 2.61 -17.16
N GLN A 153 -28.01 3.41 -16.98
CA GLN A 153 -28.93 3.77 -18.08
C GLN A 153 -28.23 4.68 -19.09
N GLU A 154 -27.46 5.66 -18.60
CA GLU A 154 -26.77 6.63 -19.46
C GLU A 154 -25.64 5.99 -20.26
N PHE A 155 -24.79 5.18 -19.60
CA PHE A 155 -23.55 4.67 -20.22
C PHE A 155 -23.59 3.19 -20.62
N GLY A 156 -24.47 2.39 -20.02
CA GLY A 156 -24.46 0.94 -20.18
C GLY A 156 -24.68 0.42 -21.60
N GLN A 157 -25.38 1.19 -22.43
CA GLN A 157 -25.64 0.90 -23.85
C GLN A 157 -24.62 1.53 -24.80
N THR A 158 -23.68 2.32 -24.27
CA THR A 158 -22.69 3.03 -25.08
C THR A 158 -21.44 2.16 -25.32
N LYS A 159 -20.64 2.50 -26.35
CA LYS A 159 -19.33 1.85 -26.59
C LYS A 159 -18.36 2.06 -25.42
N ILE A 160 -18.52 3.11 -24.65
CA ILE A 160 -17.68 3.43 -23.47
C ILE A 160 -18.03 2.50 -22.31
N GLY A 161 -19.34 2.26 -22.08
CA GLY A 161 -19.81 1.41 -20.99
C GLY A 161 -19.79 -0.10 -21.31
N ALA A 162 -19.53 -0.48 -22.56
CA ALA A 162 -19.46 -1.88 -22.95
C ALA A 162 -18.31 -2.61 -22.22
N ARG A 163 -18.65 -3.71 -21.58
CA ARG A 163 -17.66 -4.54 -20.90
C ARG A 163 -16.65 -5.11 -21.90
N ARG A 164 -15.37 -4.86 -21.65
CA ARG A 164 -14.24 -5.40 -22.45
C ARG A 164 -13.62 -6.65 -21.81
N SER A 165 -13.83 -6.85 -20.50
CA SER A 165 -13.31 -7.98 -19.75
C SER A 165 -14.31 -9.12 -19.72
N HIS A 166 -13.89 -10.35 -19.93
CA HIS A 166 -14.70 -11.54 -19.68
C HIS A 166 -14.77 -11.81 -18.17
N ILE A 167 -15.96 -12.19 -17.69
CA ILE A 167 -16.12 -12.71 -16.34
C ILE A 167 -16.04 -14.23 -16.45
N GLU A 168 -15.02 -14.80 -15.86
CA GLU A 168 -14.88 -16.24 -15.70
C GLU A 168 -15.30 -16.63 -14.29
N ASN A 169 -16.14 -17.66 -14.18
CA ASN A 169 -16.53 -18.22 -12.88
C ASN A 169 -15.44 -19.16 -12.32
N ASN A 170 -14.19 -18.83 -12.57
CA ASN A 170 -13.06 -19.61 -12.09
C ASN A 170 -12.52 -18.99 -10.80
N ALA A 171 -12.88 -19.59 -9.67
CA ALA A 171 -12.42 -19.22 -8.34
C ALA A 171 -11.01 -19.79 -8.00
N GLN A 172 -10.16 -20.05 -9.01
CA GLN A 172 -8.79 -20.43 -8.71
C GLN A 172 -8.05 -19.19 -8.19
N ASP A 173 -7.63 -19.28 -6.93
CA ASP A 173 -6.68 -18.34 -6.35
C ASP A 173 -5.40 -18.37 -7.21
N ARG A 174 -5.22 -17.34 -8.02
CA ARG A 174 -3.98 -17.20 -8.79
C ARG A 174 -2.87 -16.80 -7.82
N ALA A 175 -1.85 -17.63 -7.74
CA ALA A 175 -0.63 -17.26 -7.05
C ALA A 175 0.01 -16.02 -7.72
N THR A 176 0.71 -15.21 -6.96
CA THR A 176 1.44 -14.04 -7.52
C THR A 176 2.35 -14.45 -8.67
N GLU A 177 2.87 -15.67 -8.62
CA GLU A 177 3.74 -16.28 -9.63
C GLU A 177 3.02 -16.45 -11.00
N ASP A 178 1.71 -16.74 -11.00
CA ASP A 178 0.92 -16.91 -12.24
C ASP A 178 0.74 -15.59 -13.01
N LEU A 179 0.93 -14.46 -12.34
CA LEU A 179 0.84 -13.12 -12.93
C LEU A 179 2.16 -12.66 -13.55
N ILE A 180 3.26 -13.38 -13.29
CA ILE A 180 4.59 -13.02 -13.76
C ILE A 180 4.87 -13.70 -15.09
N THR A 181 5.16 -12.90 -16.10
CA THR A 181 5.50 -13.42 -17.43
C THR A 181 6.84 -14.15 -17.38
N PRO A 182 6.93 -15.41 -17.87
CA PRO A 182 8.19 -16.12 -18.01
C PRO A 182 9.13 -15.35 -18.93
N THR A 183 10.25 -14.88 -18.39
CA THR A 183 11.25 -14.07 -19.09
C THR A 183 12.65 -14.48 -18.63
N ASP A 184 13.58 -14.61 -19.58
CA ASP A 184 14.97 -14.87 -19.22
C ASP A 184 15.63 -13.60 -18.71
N MET A 185 16.21 -13.72 -17.53
CA MET A 185 16.86 -12.64 -16.80
C MET A 185 18.35 -12.89 -16.65
N VAL A 186 19.14 -11.85 -16.75
CA VAL A 186 20.55 -11.85 -16.34
C VAL A 186 20.61 -11.42 -14.89
N VAL A 187 21.04 -12.30 -14.03
CA VAL A 187 21.26 -12.03 -12.60
C VAL A 187 22.75 -11.78 -12.39
N THR A 188 23.08 -10.70 -11.71
CA THR A 188 24.45 -10.36 -11.33
C THR A 188 24.56 -10.25 -9.82
N LEU A 189 25.58 -10.86 -9.24
CA LEU A 189 25.95 -10.79 -7.83
C LEU A 189 27.36 -10.22 -7.72
N SER A 190 27.53 -9.17 -6.95
CA SER A 190 28.86 -8.61 -6.67
C SER A 190 29.50 -9.29 -5.45
N HIS A 191 30.83 -9.17 -5.33
CA HIS A 191 31.59 -9.68 -4.19
C HIS A 191 31.13 -9.09 -2.86
N SER A 192 30.72 -7.82 -2.83
CA SER A 192 30.13 -7.16 -1.66
C SER A 192 28.69 -7.58 -1.37
N GLY A 193 28.12 -8.54 -2.13
CA GLY A 193 26.80 -9.08 -1.91
C GLY A 193 25.65 -8.24 -2.46
N TYR A 194 25.86 -7.39 -3.47
CA TYR A 194 24.81 -6.69 -4.18
C TYR A 194 24.27 -7.54 -5.33
N ILE A 195 22.96 -7.77 -5.34
CA ILE A 195 22.28 -8.55 -6.36
C ILE A 195 21.30 -7.69 -7.15
N LYS A 196 21.19 -7.96 -8.45
CA LYS A 196 20.15 -7.39 -9.32
C LYS A 196 19.83 -8.32 -10.48
N SER A 197 18.66 -8.12 -11.08
CA SER A 197 18.24 -8.80 -12.30
C SER A 197 17.94 -7.79 -13.41
N GLN A 198 18.13 -8.22 -14.66
CA GLN A 198 17.84 -7.45 -15.86
C GLN A 198 17.30 -8.39 -16.94
N PRO A 199 16.34 -7.99 -17.77
CA PRO A 199 15.90 -8.79 -18.89
C PRO A 199 17.07 -9.09 -19.85
N LEU A 200 17.20 -10.33 -20.31
CA LEU A 200 18.22 -10.74 -21.27
C LEU A 200 18.14 -9.92 -22.56
N SER A 201 16.96 -9.46 -22.95
CA SER A 201 16.74 -8.62 -24.13
C SER A 201 17.49 -7.27 -24.12
N GLU A 202 17.92 -6.80 -22.94
CA GLU A 202 18.75 -5.59 -22.83
C GLU A 202 20.20 -5.81 -23.25
N TYR A 203 20.62 -7.08 -23.35
CA TYR A 203 21.97 -7.50 -23.76
C TYR A 203 21.95 -7.87 -25.25
N ARG A 204 22.48 -6.98 -26.08
CA ARG A 204 22.61 -7.24 -27.54
C ARG A 204 23.97 -7.81 -27.84
N ALA A 205 24.00 -8.80 -28.74
CA ALA A 205 25.27 -9.33 -29.26
C ALA A 205 26.11 -8.22 -29.89
N GLN A 206 27.39 -8.17 -29.53
CA GLN A 206 28.31 -7.16 -30.03
C GLN A 206 29.10 -7.70 -31.23
N LYS A 207 29.14 -6.94 -32.32
CA LYS A 207 29.95 -7.22 -33.49
C LYS A 207 31.42 -6.87 -33.23
N ARG A 208 32.34 -7.44 -34.01
CA ARG A 208 33.78 -7.12 -33.94
C ARG A 208 34.01 -5.61 -34.08
N GLY A 209 34.86 -5.04 -33.22
CA GLY A 209 35.19 -3.59 -33.21
C GLY A 209 34.22 -2.69 -32.40
N GLY A 210 33.20 -3.25 -31.76
CA GLY A 210 32.34 -2.48 -30.87
C GLY A 210 33.01 -2.21 -29.51
N ARG A 211 32.70 -1.09 -28.87
CA ARG A 211 33.09 -0.82 -27.48
C ARG A 211 32.22 -1.67 -26.53
N GLY A 212 32.86 -2.35 -25.56
CA GLY A 212 32.17 -3.06 -24.50
C GLY A 212 31.19 -2.16 -23.74
N LYS A 213 30.12 -2.74 -23.24
CA LYS A 213 29.14 -2.01 -22.40
C LYS A 213 29.25 -2.52 -20.97
N GLN A 214 29.30 -1.58 -20.02
CA GLN A 214 29.28 -1.91 -18.61
C GLN A 214 27.92 -2.48 -18.23
N ALA A 215 27.89 -3.67 -17.64
CA ALA A 215 26.67 -4.36 -17.24
C ALA A 215 26.16 -3.91 -15.85
N THR A 216 27.08 -3.47 -14.98
CA THR A 216 26.78 -3.10 -13.59
C THR A 216 27.75 -2.01 -13.14
N ALA A 217 27.26 -1.02 -12.38
CA ALA A 217 28.12 -0.13 -11.61
C ALA A 217 28.46 -0.79 -10.27
N THR A 218 29.73 -0.87 -9.96
CA THR A 218 30.26 -1.36 -8.68
C THR A 218 30.84 -0.22 -7.86
N LYS A 219 31.10 -0.43 -6.56
CA LYS A 219 31.92 0.47 -5.75
C LYS A 219 33.40 0.34 -6.19
N GLU A 220 34.29 1.26 -5.75
CA GLU A 220 35.70 1.26 -6.15
C GLU A 220 36.40 -0.08 -5.86
N ASP A 221 36.03 -0.76 -4.76
CA ASP A 221 36.64 -2.03 -4.33
C ASP A 221 35.71 -3.24 -4.52
N ASP A 222 34.70 -3.17 -5.40
CA ASP A 222 33.73 -4.23 -5.63
C ASP A 222 33.78 -4.69 -7.10
N TRP A 223 33.56 -5.99 -7.33
CA TRP A 223 33.53 -6.59 -8.67
C TRP A 223 32.36 -7.57 -8.78
N ILE A 224 32.01 -7.93 -9.99
CA ILE A 224 30.97 -8.95 -10.24
C ILE A 224 31.61 -10.33 -10.00
N ASP A 225 31.14 -10.99 -8.97
CA ASP A 225 31.57 -12.33 -8.58
C ASP A 225 30.84 -13.40 -9.39
N GLN A 226 29.55 -13.27 -9.56
CA GLN A 226 28.72 -14.21 -10.31
C GLN A 226 27.80 -13.49 -11.30
N LEU A 227 27.68 -14.08 -12.49
CA LEU A 227 26.72 -13.69 -13.52
C LEU A 227 26.15 -14.96 -14.12
N PHE A 228 24.82 -15.09 -14.12
CA PHE A 228 24.12 -16.21 -14.72
C PHE A 228 22.82 -15.78 -15.38
N ILE A 229 22.30 -16.63 -16.28
CA ILE A 229 21.01 -16.44 -16.91
C ILE A 229 20.05 -17.46 -16.30
N ALA A 230 18.89 -16.97 -15.88
CA ALA A 230 17.84 -17.80 -15.32
C ALA A 230 16.48 -17.21 -15.69
N ASN A 231 15.43 -18.05 -15.78
CA ASN A 231 14.08 -17.61 -16.04
C ASN A 231 13.46 -16.99 -14.78
N THR A 232 12.53 -16.05 -14.95
CA THR A 232 11.84 -15.42 -13.81
C THR A 232 11.28 -16.44 -12.81
N HIS A 233 10.83 -17.60 -13.25
CA HIS A 233 10.23 -18.66 -12.41
C HIS A 233 11.26 -19.63 -11.80
N ASP A 234 12.54 -19.50 -12.14
CA ASP A 234 13.57 -20.36 -11.59
C ASP A 234 13.85 -20.06 -10.12
N TYR A 235 14.30 -21.09 -9.39
CA TYR A 235 14.82 -20.94 -8.04
C TYR A 235 16.31 -20.66 -8.04
N ILE A 236 16.74 -19.86 -7.11
CA ILE A 236 18.13 -19.63 -6.73
C ILE A 236 18.30 -20.18 -5.32
N LEU A 237 19.20 -21.13 -5.14
CA LEU A 237 19.59 -21.66 -3.83
C LEU A 237 20.71 -20.79 -3.25
N CYS A 238 20.45 -20.18 -2.10
CA CYS A 238 21.39 -19.30 -1.41
C CYS A 238 21.87 -19.96 -0.12
N PHE A 239 23.12 -20.37 -0.09
CA PHE A 239 23.73 -21.03 1.07
C PHE A 239 24.48 -20.01 1.93
N SER A 240 24.20 -20.03 3.23
CA SER A 240 24.89 -19.17 4.18
C SER A 240 26.16 -19.82 4.71
N ASN A 241 27.08 -18.98 5.23
CA ASN A 241 28.29 -19.42 5.93
C ASN A 241 27.98 -20.32 7.16
N ARG A 242 26.75 -20.26 7.70
CA ARG A 242 26.30 -21.10 8.82
C ARG A 242 25.65 -22.41 8.39
N GLY A 243 25.85 -22.83 7.13
CA GLY A 243 25.30 -24.09 6.63
C GLY A 243 23.78 -24.10 6.43
N ARG A 244 23.13 -22.93 6.36
CA ARG A 244 21.70 -22.81 6.07
C ARG A 244 21.47 -22.57 4.59
N LEU A 245 20.35 -23.04 4.10
CA LEU A 245 19.86 -22.78 2.74
C LEU A 245 18.60 -21.92 2.78
N TYR A 246 18.58 -20.94 1.90
CA TYR A 246 17.43 -20.09 1.59
C TYR A 246 17.11 -20.20 0.10
N TRP A 247 15.82 -20.05 -0.24
CA TRP A 247 15.37 -20.03 -1.63
C TRP A 247 14.97 -18.62 -2.02
N LEU A 248 15.29 -18.26 -3.25
CA LEU A 248 14.88 -17.01 -3.86
C LEU A 248 14.36 -17.30 -5.26
N LYS A 249 13.19 -16.79 -5.61
CA LYS A 249 12.74 -16.81 -7.00
C LYS A 249 13.44 -15.69 -7.79
N VAL A 250 13.78 -15.95 -9.04
CA VAL A 250 14.44 -14.93 -9.88
C VAL A 250 13.60 -13.67 -10.01
N TRP A 251 12.26 -13.78 -10.07
CA TRP A 251 11.37 -12.62 -10.10
C TRP A 251 11.37 -11.79 -8.81
N GLU A 252 11.79 -12.34 -7.69
CA GLU A 252 11.94 -11.59 -6.42
C GLU A 252 13.25 -10.79 -6.38
N VAL A 253 14.21 -11.10 -7.25
CA VAL A 253 15.47 -10.36 -7.35
C VAL A 253 15.17 -8.94 -7.85
N PRO A 254 15.67 -7.89 -7.16
CA PRO A 254 15.41 -6.51 -7.55
C PRO A 254 15.79 -6.22 -8.98
N ALA A 255 14.85 -5.72 -9.78
CA ALA A 255 15.14 -5.23 -11.12
C ALA A 255 16.05 -4.00 -11.06
N GLY A 256 17.05 -3.94 -11.89
CA GLY A 256 18.01 -2.84 -11.93
C GLY A 256 18.39 -2.43 -13.34
N SER A 257 18.60 -1.13 -13.57
CA SER A 257 19.20 -0.65 -14.82
C SER A 257 20.68 -1.04 -14.92
N ARG A 258 21.28 -0.93 -16.09
CA ARG A 258 22.71 -1.24 -16.30
C ARG A 258 23.63 -0.46 -15.38
N GLY A 259 23.34 0.81 -15.10
CA GLY A 259 24.11 1.66 -14.21
C GLY A 259 23.83 1.51 -12.72
N SER A 260 22.88 0.64 -12.32
CA SER A 260 22.55 0.44 -10.91
C SER A 260 23.42 -0.61 -10.25
N ARG A 261 23.66 -0.46 -8.95
CA ARG A 261 24.40 -1.43 -8.12
C ARG A 261 23.57 -2.64 -7.73
N GLY A 262 22.25 -2.55 -7.76
CA GLY A 262 21.36 -3.54 -7.17
C GLY A 262 21.07 -3.29 -5.68
N ARG A 263 20.62 -4.31 -4.97
CA ARG A 263 20.35 -4.27 -3.53
C ARG A 263 21.13 -5.35 -2.79
N PRO A 264 21.49 -5.15 -1.50
CA PRO A 264 22.17 -6.17 -0.72
C PRO A 264 21.31 -7.43 -0.59
N ILE A 265 21.89 -8.59 -0.92
CA ILE A 265 21.23 -9.89 -0.86
C ILE A 265 20.80 -10.25 0.57
N VAL A 266 21.54 -9.76 1.57
CA VAL A 266 21.23 -9.97 3.00
C VAL A 266 19.86 -9.43 3.40
N ASN A 267 19.36 -8.42 2.71
CA ASN A 267 18.02 -7.84 2.99
C ASN A 267 16.87 -8.71 2.46
N MET A 268 17.15 -9.76 1.72
CA MET A 268 16.15 -10.65 1.13
C MET A 268 15.81 -11.85 2.03
N PHE A 269 16.61 -12.08 3.07
CA PHE A 269 16.49 -13.24 3.95
C PHE A 269 16.49 -12.83 5.42
N PRO A 270 15.83 -13.60 6.31
CA PRO A 270 15.89 -13.41 7.75
C PRO A 270 17.18 -14.00 8.33
N LEU A 271 18.32 -13.43 7.94
CA LEU A 271 19.64 -13.88 8.41
C LEU A 271 19.84 -13.57 9.88
N GLN A 272 20.61 -14.42 10.57
CA GLN A 272 21.06 -14.21 11.93
C GLN A 272 22.24 -13.22 11.97
N GLU A 273 22.55 -12.69 13.16
CA GLU A 273 23.70 -11.82 13.34
C GLU A 273 25.01 -12.52 12.92
N GLY A 274 25.78 -11.88 12.06
CA GLY A 274 27.01 -12.45 11.48
C GLY A 274 26.83 -13.51 10.40
N GLU A 275 25.58 -13.86 10.04
CA GLU A 275 25.29 -14.77 8.93
C GLU A 275 25.40 -14.04 7.58
N LYS A 276 26.07 -14.67 6.61
CA LYS A 276 26.27 -14.13 5.25
C LYS A 276 25.96 -15.20 4.23
N ILE A 277 25.49 -14.80 3.05
CA ILE A 277 25.35 -15.70 1.91
C ILE A 277 26.70 -15.84 1.23
N ASN A 278 27.22 -17.07 1.21
CA ASN A 278 28.53 -17.39 0.62
C ASN A 278 28.41 -17.98 -0.78
N VAL A 279 27.35 -18.75 -1.04
CA VAL A 279 27.20 -19.46 -2.32
C VAL A 279 25.80 -19.27 -2.86
N VAL A 280 25.70 -19.00 -4.17
CA VAL A 280 24.45 -18.84 -4.89
C VAL A 280 24.43 -19.81 -6.06
N LEU A 281 23.44 -20.71 -6.11
CA LEU A 281 23.32 -21.74 -7.14
C LEU A 281 21.97 -21.58 -7.87
N PRO A 282 21.94 -21.19 -9.15
CA PRO A 282 20.71 -21.12 -9.92
C PRO A 282 20.27 -22.54 -10.34
N LEU A 283 18.97 -22.82 -10.17
CA LEU A 283 18.35 -24.05 -10.66
C LEU A 283 17.70 -23.78 -12.01
N THR A 284 18.39 -24.07 -13.08
CA THR A 284 17.94 -23.83 -14.47
C THR A 284 17.72 -25.14 -15.22
N GLY A 285 16.88 -25.12 -16.27
CA GLY A 285 16.63 -26.28 -17.12
C GLY A 285 15.89 -27.40 -16.37
N ASP A 286 16.40 -28.62 -16.49
CA ASP A 286 15.90 -29.84 -15.84
C ASP A 286 15.99 -29.82 -14.30
N LYS A 287 16.92 -29.05 -13.76
CA LYS A 287 17.12 -28.87 -12.30
C LYS A 287 16.00 -28.11 -11.60
N ARG A 288 15.10 -27.46 -12.36
CA ARG A 288 13.91 -26.74 -11.82
C ARG A 288 12.99 -27.63 -10.98
N SER A 289 12.90 -28.92 -11.34
CA SER A 289 12.05 -29.89 -10.65
C SER A 289 12.71 -30.58 -9.45
N PHE A 290 13.93 -30.16 -9.08
CA PHE A 290 14.71 -30.78 -8.00
C PHE A 290 14.90 -32.30 -8.23
N PRO A 291 15.51 -32.73 -9.31
CA PRO A 291 15.65 -34.14 -9.63
C PRO A 291 16.51 -34.89 -8.60
N ALA A 292 16.15 -36.12 -8.29
CA ALA A 292 16.82 -36.94 -7.27
C ALA A 292 18.18 -37.48 -7.71
N ASP A 293 18.46 -37.44 -9.00
CA ASP A 293 19.75 -37.85 -9.61
C ASP A 293 20.80 -36.72 -9.64
N HIS A 294 20.43 -35.55 -9.14
CA HIS A 294 21.37 -34.44 -8.95
C HIS A 294 21.64 -34.21 -7.46
N TYR A 295 22.81 -33.67 -7.18
CA TYR A 295 23.27 -33.47 -5.81
C TYR A 295 23.79 -32.07 -5.60
N VAL A 296 23.77 -31.64 -4.36
CA VAL A 296 24.54 -30.48 -3.89
C VAL A 296 25.74 -31.01 -3.12
N PHE A 297 26.93 -30.76 -3.66
CA PHE A 297 28.20 -31.06 -3.00
C PHE A 297 28.61 -29.80 -2.24
N MET A 298 28.93 -29.95 -0.95
CA MET A 298 29.25 -28.86 -0.03
C MET A 298 30.63 -29.12 0.62
N ALA A 299 31.38 -28.05 0.86
CA ALA A 299 32.63 -28.08 1.54
C ALA A 299 32.72 -27.02 2.63
N THR A 300 33.34 -27.35 3.76
CA THR A 300 33.49 -26.45 4.91
C THR A 300 34.94 -25.98 5.09
N SER A 301 35.11 -24.93 5.90
CA SER A 301 36.44 -24.33 6.16
C SER A 301 37.42 -25.28 6.89
N MET A 302 36.90 -26.26 7.63
CA MET A 302 37.74 -27.29 8.30
C MET A 302 37.96 -28.54 7.44
N GLY A 303 37.55 -28.50 6.15
CA GLY A 303 37.80 -29.58 5.21
C GLY A 303 36.80 -30.72 5.26
N THR A 304 35.67 -30.55 5.91
CA THR A 304 34.52 -31.48 5.86
C THR A 304 33.79 -31.30 4.53
N VAL A 305 33.41 -32.42 3.91
CA VAL A 305 32.62 -32.44 2.68
C VAL A 305 31.32 -33.21 2.88
N LYS A 306 30.31 -32.83 2.12
CA LYS A 306 29.00 -33.46 2.16
C LYS A 306 28.36 -33.45 0.80
N LYS A 307 27.72 -34.57 0.42
CA LYS A 307 26.92 -34.73 -0.77
C LYS A 307 25.46 -34.96 -0.34
N THR A 308 24.53 -34.15 -0.80
CA THR A 308 23.09 -34.26 -0.46
C THR A 308 22.29 -34.23 -1.75
N SER A 309 21.32 -35.13 -1.88
CA SER A 309 20.43 -35.13 -3.05
C SER A 309 19.64 -33.83 -3.19
N LEU A 310 19.45 -33.36 -4.41
CA LEU A 310 18.82 -32.07 -4.69
C LEU A 310 17.33 -32.06 -4.31
N ASP A 311 16.64 -33.19 -4.36
CA ASP A 311 15.24 -33.36 -3.95
C ASP A 311 15.01 -33.08 -2.45
N GLU A 312 15.99 -33.29 -1.61
CA GLU A 312 15.95 -32.93 -0.20
C GLU A 312 15.74 -31.41 0.04
N PHE A 313 15.97 -30.61 -0.99
CA PHE A 313 15.82 -29.16 -0.99
C PHE A 313 14.55 -28.68 -1.72
N SER A 314 13.63 -29.58 -2.08
CA SER A 314 12.43 -29.28 -2.85
C SER A 314 11.33 -28.53 -2.07
N ASN A 315 11.46 -28.40 -0.75
CA ASN A 315 10.44 -27.77 0.12
C ASN A 315 10.91 -26.41 0.66
N PRO A 316 10.68 -25.30 -0.06
CA PRO A 316 11.08 -23.96 0.37
C PRO A 316 10.44 -23.53 1.69
N ARG A 317 11.24 -22.92 2.58
CA ARG A 317 10.78 -22.33 3.83
C ARG A 317 11.35 -20.92 3.99
N LYS A 318 10.53 -19.95 4.37
CA LYS A 318 10.95 -18.55 4.57
C LYS A 318 12.07 -18.39 5.60
N ALA A 319 12.07 -19.21 6.65
CA ALA A 319 13.10 -19.22 7.69
C ALA A 319 14.40 -19.91 7.27
N GLY A 320 14.49 -20.44 6.05
CA GLY A 320 15.57 -21.31 5.62
C GLY A 320 15.55 -22.69 6.30
N ILE A 321 16.41 -23.57 5.83
CA ILE A 321 16.63 -24.89 6.40
C ILE A 321 18.12 -25.14 6.64
N ILE A 322 18.44 -26.11 7.49
CA ILE A 322 19.80 -26.61 7.64
C ILE A 322 20.14 -27.46 6.42
N ALA A 323 21.21 -27.10 5.71
CA ALA A 323 21.77 -27.84 4.59
C ALA A 323 22.96 -28.72 5.04
N VAL A 324 23.74 -28.22 5.97
CA VAL A 324 24.85 -28.97 6.62
C VAL A 324 24.91 -28.55 8.08
N ASP A 325 25.08 -29.53 8.97
CA ASP A 325 25.36 -29.30 10.38
C ASP A 325 26.87 -29.05 10.55
N LEU A 326 27.21 -27.88 11.10
CA LEU A 326 28.59 -27.41 11.23
C LEU A 326 29.09 -27.57 12.66
N ASP A 327 30.34 -27.95 12.82
CA ASP A 327 31.02 -27.90 14.12
C ASP A 327 31.29 -26.45 14.55
N GLU A 328 31.55 -26.26 15.84
CA GLU A 328 31.86 -24.93 16.39
C GLU A 328 33.11 -24.35 15.73
N GLY A 329 33.00 -23.14 15.19
CA GLY A 329 34.07 -22.46 14.46
C GLY A 329 34.25 -22.90 13.01
N ASP A 330 33.45 -23.83 12.49
CA ASP A 330 33.46 -24.21 11.07
C ASP A 330 32.44 -23.37 10.27
N PHE A 331 32.71 -23.18 8.98
CA PHE A 331 31.90 -22.38 8.07
C PHE A 331 31.75 -23.10 6.73
N LEU A 332 30.57 -23.01 6.13
CA LEU A 332 30.38 -23.43 4.74
C LEU A 332 31.11 -22.45 3.80
N ILE A 333 32.10 -22.97 3.04
CA ILE A 333 32.90 -22.17 2.13
C ILE A 333 32.49 -22.33 0.66
N GLY A 334 31.91 -23.47 0.28
CA GLY A 334 31.58 -23.78 -1.09
C GLY A 334 30.42 -24.76 -1.20
N ALA A 335 29.63 -24.62 -2.26
CA ALA A 335 28.66 -25.59 -2.70
C ALA A 335 28.60 -25.60 -4.23
N ALA A 336 28.32 -26.74 -4.82
CA ALA A 336 28.21 -26.93 -6.25
C ALA A 336 27.11 -27.96 -6.57
N LEU A 337 26.46 -27.79 -7.71
CA LEU A 337 25.51 -28.78 -8.24
C LEU A 337 26.29 -29.84 -9.03
N THR A 338 26.05 -31.12 -8.73
CA THR A 338 26.70 -32.27 -9.38
C THR A 338 25.66 -33.30 -9.81
N ASP A 339 25.98 -34.19 -10.73
CA ASP A 339 25.12 -35.21 -11.30
C ASP A 339 25.64 -36.65 -11.10
N GLY A 340 26.64 -36.83 -10.24
CA GLY A 340 27.28 -38.13 -10.02
C GLY A 340 28.42 -38.47 -10.95
N GLN A 341 28.83 -37.54 -11.84
CA GLN A 341 29.86 -37.78 -12.84
C GLN A 341 31.05 -36.81 -12.75
N HIS A 342 31.21 -36.14 -11.61
CA HIS A 342 32.20 -35.10 -11.41
C HIS A 342 33.31 -35.51 -10.45
N ASP A 343 34.51 -35.02 -10.73
CA ASP A 343 35.61 -35.01 -9.76
C ASP A 343 35.55 -33.75 -8.88
N VAL A 344 35.80 -33.93 -7.61
CA VAL A 344 35.87 -32.83 -6.65
C VAL A 344 37.36 -32.53 -6.36
N MET A 345 37.69 -31.25 -6.36
CA MET A 345 39.02 -30.78 -6.03
C MET A 345 38.96 -29.76 -4.89
N LEU A 346 39.72 -30.07 -3.82
CA LEU A 346 39.83 -29.20 -2.66
C LEU A 346 41.25 -28.68 -2.55
N PHE A 347 41.38 -27.42 -2.16
CA PHE A 347 42.65 -26.74 -1.95
C PHE A 347 42.69 -26.17 -0.54
N SER A 348 43.78 -26.40 0.19
CA SER A 348 43.98 -25.77 1.50
C SER A 348 44.83 -24.51 1.39
N ASP A 349 44.73 -23.65 2.38
CA ASP A 349 45.59 -22.48 2.59
C ASP A 349 47.06 -22.85 2.80
N GLY A 350 47.34 -24.06 3.33
CA GLY A 350 48.70 -24.64 3.44
C GLY A 350 49.26 -25.21 2.13
N GLY A 351 48.62 -24.95 0.97
CA GLY A 351 49.12 -25.36 -0.35
C GLY A 351 48.93 -26.85 -0.68
N LYS A 352 48.10 -27.59 0.09
CA LYS A 352 47.77 -28.98 -0.24
C LYS A 352 46.53 -29.01 -1.15
N ALA A 353 46.47 -29.95 -2.07
CA ALA A 353 45.32 -30.22 -2.92
C ALA A 353 44.99 -31.71 -2.90
N VAL A 354 43.71 -32.02 -2.95
CA VAL A 354 43.16 -33.38 -3.09
C VAL A 354 42.15 -33.40 -4.21
N ARG A 355 42.16 -34.45 -5.03
CA ARG A 355 41.20 -34.74 -6.06
C ARG A 355 40.61 -36.12 -5.83
N PHE A 356 39.32 -36.28 -5.88
CA PHE A 356 38.61 -37.54 -5.72
C PHE A 356 37.30 -37.52 -6.52
N ASP A 357 36.78 -38.70 -6.84
CA ASP A 357 35.49 -38.85 -7.47
C ASP A 357 34.36 -38.46 -6.48
N GLU A 358 33.37 -37.69 -6.93
CA GLU A 358 32.26 -37.31 -6.05
C GLU A 358 31.52 -38.49 -5.43
N ASN A 359 31.58 -39.70 -6.05
CA ASN A 359 30.96 -40.93 -5.55
C ASN A 359 31.75 -41.58 -4.40
N ASP A 360 32.97 -41.16 -4.14
CA ASP A 360 33.69 -41.54 -2.93
C ASP A 360 33.01 -40.96 -1.67
N VAL A 361 32.18 -39.92 -1.86
CA VAL A 361 31.32 -39.35 -0.82
C VAL A 361 29.90 -39.82 -1.04
N ARG A 362 29.40 -40.69 -0.15
CA ARG A 362 28.02 -41.17 -0.20
C ARG A 362 27.02 -40.03 0.02
N PRO A 363 25.85 -40.05 -0.64
CA PRO A 363 24.79 -39.10 -0.37
C PRO A 363 24.30 -39.21 1.09
N MET A 364 24.07 -38.07 1.74
CA MET A 364 23.68 -37.93 3.13
C MET A 364 22.52 -36.95 3.28
N GLY A 365 21.64 -37.22 4.24
CA GLY A 365 20.52 -36.32 4.55
C GLY A 365 20.98 -34.96 5.08
N ARG A 366 20.10 -33.96 5.02
CA ARG A 366 20.41 -32.54 5.32
C ARG A 366 21.03 -32.29 6.69
N ASN A 367 20.61 -33.03 7.71
CA ASN A 367 21.08 -32.83 9.09
C ASN A 367 22.41 -33.54 9.39
N ALA A 368 23.04 -34.20 8.42
CA ALA A 368 24.35 -34.82 8.61
C ALA A 368 25.45 -33.77 8.57
N ARG A 369 26.53 -34.01 9.32
CA ARG A 369 27.71 -33.13 9.33
C ARG A 369 28.60 -33.30 8.08
N GLY A 370 28.60 -34.47 7.50
CA GLY A 370 29.47 -34.80 6.37
C GLY A 370 30.58 -35.77 6.74
N VAL A 371 31.57 -35.91 5.87
CA VAL A 371 32.76 -36.72 6.04
C VAL A 371 34.01 -35.87 5.81
N ARG A 372 35.14 -36.29 6.32
CA ARG A 372 36.40 -35.58 6.14
C ARG A 372 36.86 -35.71 4.69
N GLY A 373 36.95 -34.58 3.98
CA GLY A 373 37.49 -34.49 2.62
C GLY A 373 38.97 -34.15 2.60
N MET A 374 39.44 -33.30 3.53
CA MET A 374 40.84 -32.89 3.63
C MET A 374 41.19 -32.51 5.07
N MET A 375 42.42 -32.73 5.50
CA MET A 375 42.95 -32.18 6.75
C MET A 375 43.57 -30.80 6.52
N ARG A 376 43.18 -29.81 7.30
CA ARG A 376 43.71 -28.44 7.22
C ARG A 376 45.04 -28.28 7.89
N SER A 377 45.34 -29.00 9.00
CA SER A 377 46.53 -28.77 9.79
C SER A 377 47.62 -29.82 9.59
N GLU A 378 48.86 -29.41 9.81
CA GLU A 378 50.07 -30.26 9.81
C GLU A 378 50.23 -31.09 11.12
N GLU A 379 49.30 -30.99 12.04
CA GLU A 379 49.36 -31.77 13.29
C GLU A 379 49.04 -33.23 12.99
N HIS A 380 50.03 -34.07 13.08
CA HIS A 380 50.15 -35.52 13.10
C HIS A 380 50.92 -36.14 11.93
N THR A 381 52.21 -35.78 11.87
CA THR A 381 53.20 -36.68 11.31
C THR A 381 54.04 -37.36 12.41
N SER A 382 53.51 -37.59 13.58
CA SER A 382 54.23 -38.25 14.68
C SER A 382 53.41 -39.35 15.35
N GLU A 383 52.90 -40.33 14.56
CA GLU A 383 52.54 -41.65 15.08
C GLU A 383 52.39 -42.62 13.91
N LEU A 384 53.51 -42.97 13.30
CA LEU A 384 53.71 -44.26 12.64
C LEU A 384 55.05 -44.78 13.09
N GLN A 385 55.06 -45.48 14.20
CA GLN A 385 55.98 -46.54 14.49
C GLN A 385 55.28 -47.89 14.35
#